data_7bdf4687ea67d3d111efe5e81711c82b
#
_entry.id   7bdf4687ea67d3d111efe5e81711c82b
#
_cell.length_a   1.000
_cell.length_b   1.000
_cell.length_c   1.000
_cell.angle_alpha   90.00
_cell.angle_beta   90.00
_cell.angle_gamma   90.00
#
_symmetry.space_group_name_H-M   'P 1'
#
loop_
_entity.id
_entity.type
_entity.pdbx_description
1 polymer ?
#
loop_
_entity_poly.entity_id
_entity_poly.type
_entity_poly.pdbx_seq_one_letter_code
_entity_poly.pdbx_strand_id
1 'polypeptide(L)'
;MIRYIAQRALLAFPVLIGILFITFVLNRLIPGDPCRAMLGEKASDAVCTAFSKRYGLDQPPVVQFGFYLGRVLAGDLGESMRFGRPVTEMLMERLPVTIELALLSLLVATFFGVILGVVAAHWQNSPVDVSTMVLANLGVSVPIFVLGLLAAYLFAVLLKESPFSLPPSGRLTAGVRVQPIAAVWGLNELGGPLRGLLDFFSQMYVLNGLLTLNSKLIVDAGRHLILPVLVLSTVSMSVIARMTRSSLLEVMNLDYMRTARAKGLNERRIIFRHAMRNALLPVITVIGLSLGGLLSGAVLTETIFGLTGVGRTMFDAISSRDYGVIQGFTLVIAFTYVVVNLLVDISYAILDPRIRLG
;
A
#
# COMPACT_ATOMS: atom_id res chain seq x y z
N MET A 1 -18.76 -1.54 20.67
CA MET A 1 -17.41 -1.58 20.06
C MET A 1 -16.78 -2.97 20.05
N ILE A 2 -16.55 -3.63 21.19
CA ILE A 2 -15.91 -4.96 21.22
C ILE A 2 -16.69 -5.99 20.40
N ARG A 3 -18.04 -6.03 20.54
CA ARG A 3 -18.91 -6.93 19.79
C ARG A 3 -18.80 -6.70 18.26
N TYR A 4 -18.74 -5.44 17.84
CA TYR A 4 -18.56 -5.07 16.43
C TYR A 4 -17.22 -5.54 15.87
N ILE A 5 -16.12 -5.28 16.61
CA ILE A 5 -14.78 -5.75 16.23
C ILE A 5 -14.74 -7.28 16.14
N ALA A 6 -15.33 -7.98 17.12
CA ALA A 6 -15.39 -9.44 17.11
C ALA A 6 -16.20 -10.00 15.92
N GLN A 7 -17.34 -9.38 15.59
CA GLN A 7 -18.13 -9.77 14.41
C GLN A 7 -17.37 -9.54 13.11
N ARG A 8 -16.68 -8.41 12.96
CA ARG A 8 -15.85 -8.11 11.78
C ARG A 8 -14.68 -9.07 11.65
N ALA A 9 -14.00 -9.38 12.75
CA ALA A 9 -12.92 -10.38 12.77
C ALA A 9 -13.43 -11.79 12.41
N LEU A 10 -14.61 -12.18 12.91
CA LEU A 10 -15.23 -13.46 12.57
C LEU A 10 -15.60 -13.54 11.08
N LEU A 11 -16.15 -12.47 10.51
CA LEU A 11 -16.49 -12.40 9.08
C LEU A 11 -15.25 -12.32 8.17
N ALA A 12 -14.13 -11.82 8.67
CA ALA A 12 -12.88 -11.81 7.93
C ALA A 12 -12.32 -13.23 7.69
N PHE A 13 -12.56 -14.16 8.61
CA PHE A 13 -12.04 -15.52 8.52
C PHE A 13 -12.52 -16.28 7.26
N PRO A 14 -13.84 -16.39 6.96
CA PRO A 14 -14.28 -17.02 5.73
C PRO A 14 -13.81 -16.29 4.46
N VAL A 15 -13.67 -14.96 4.51
CA VAL A 15 -13.13 -14.18 3.38
C VAL A 15 -11.68 -14.56 3.11
N LEU A 16 -10.83 -14.64 4.13
CA LEU A 16 -9.43 -15.05 3.99
C LEU A 16 -9.30 -16.49 3.48
N ILE A 17 -10.13 -17.42 3.97
CA ILE A 17 -10.16 -18.80 3.45
C ILE A 17 -10.60 -18.80 1.98
N GLY A 18 -11.62 -18.02 1.62
CA GLY A 18 -12.07 -17.89 0.23
C GLY A 18 -10.97 -17.37 -0.70
N ILE A 19 -10.23 -16.34 -0.28
CA ILE A 19 -9.09 -15.80 -1.03
C ILE A 19 -7.99 -16.86 -1.18
N LEU A 20 -7.65 -17.57 -0.10
CA LEU A 20 -6.68 -18.69 -0.15
C LEU A 20 -7.12 -19.77 -1.13
N PHE A 21 -8.39 -20.18 -1.09
CA PHE A 21 -8.92 -21.19 -1.98
C PHE A 21 -8.87 -20.74 -3.44
N ILE A 22 -9.34 -19.52 -3.73
CA ILE A 22 -9.31 -18.96 -5.09
C ILE A 22 -7.88 -18.86 -5.61
N THR A 23 -6.96 -18.32 -4.81
CA THR A 23 -5.54 -18.20 -5.18
C THR A 23 -4.90 -19.56 -5.42
N PHE A 24 -5.24 -20.54 -4.57
CA PHE A 24 -4.78 -21.92 -4.73
C PHE A 24 -5.26 -22.54 -6.04
N VAL A 25 -6.55 -22.37 -6.39
CA VAL A 25 -7.14 -22.88 -7.63
C VAL A 25 -6.53 -22.17 -8.84
N LEU A 26 -6.45 -20.84 -8.82
CA LEU A 26 -5.89 -20.06 -9.92
C LEU A 26 -4.45 -20.46 -10.24
N ASN A 27 -3.61 -20.67 -9.22
CA ASN A 27 -2.23 -21.12 -9.45
C ASN A 27 -2.13 -22.46 -10.17
N ARG A 28 -3.13 -23.34 -10.00
CA ARG A 28 -3.17 -24.65 -10.66
C ARG A 28 -3.82 -24.63 -12.04
N LEU A 29 -4.63 -23.61 -12.32
CA LEU A 29 -5.20 -23.39 -13.65
C LEU A 29 -4.22 -22.76 -14.63
N ILE A 30 -3.13 -22.17 -14.15
CA ILE A 30 -2.07 -21.62 -15.02
C ILE A 30 -1.42 -22.79 -15.78
N PRO A 31 -1.53 -22.83 -17.14
CA PRO A 31 -0.99 -23.94 -17.92
C PRO A 31 0.54 -24.00 -17.88
N GLY A 32 1.11 -25.20 -17.72
CA GLY A 32 2.54 -25.49 -17.71
C GLY A 32 3.04 -26.14 -16.42
N ASP A 33 4.26 -26.64 -16.45
CA ASP A 33 4.90 -27.39 -15.37
C ASP A 33 5.69 -26.42 -14.45
N PRO A 34 5.37 -26.32 -13.14
CA PRO A 34 6.13 -25.53 -12.20
C PRO A 34 7.62 -25.90 -12.13
N CYS A 35 7.95 -27.18 -12.26
CA CYS A 35 9.34 -27.63 -12.26
C CYS A 35 10.11 -27.02 -13.43
N ARG A 36 9.57 -27.11 -14.65
CA ARG A 36 10.23 -26.58 -15.85
C ARG A 36 10.27 -25.06 -15.86
N ALA A 37 9.24 -24.41 -15.30
CA ALA A 37 9.23 -22.96 -15.15
C ALA A 37 10.36 -22.45 -14.23
N MET A 38 10.77 -23.27 -13.24
CA MET A 38 11.81 -22.89 -12.27
C MET A 38 13.20 -23.37 -12.64
N LEU A 39 13.29 -24.62 -13.05
CA LEU A 39 14.57 -25.28 -13.32
C LEU A 39 14.99 -25.19 -14.81
N GLY A 40 14.12 -24.62 -15.62
CA GLY A 40 14.31 -24.45 -17.06
C GLY A 40 13.70 -25.59 -17.87
N GLU A 41 13.41 -25.32 -19.14
CA GLU A 41 12.80 -26.25 -20.12
C GLU A 41 13.54 -27.58 -20.28
N LYS A 42 14.86 -27.59 -19.98
CA LYS A 42 15.73 -28.78 -20.14
C LYS A 42 15.80 -29.64 -18.87
N ALA A 43 15.03 -29.33 -17.83
CA ALA A 43 14.99 -30.18 -16.62
C ALA A 43 14.52 -31.60 -16.97
N SER A 44 15.25 -32.61 -16.48
CA SER A 44 14.89 -34.00 -16.72
C SER A 44 13.63 -34.42 -15.97
N ASP A 45 12.88 -35.38 -16.50
CA ASP A 45 11.66 -35.89 -15.88
C ASP A 45 11.91 -36.45 -14.48
N ALA A 46 13.09 -37.06 -14.25
CA ALA A 46 13.48 -37.55 -12.92
C ALA A 46 13.61 -36.43 -11.89
N VAL A 47 14.20 -35.28 -12.29
CA VAL A 47 14.31 -34.09 -11.45
C VAL A 47 12.94 -33.49 -11.17
N CYS A 48 12.07 -33.42 -12.19
CA CYS A 48 10.71 -32.88 -12.01
C CYS A 48 9.82 -33.80 -11.15
N THR A 49 9.99 -35.11 -11.23
CA THR A 49 9.29 -36.04 -10.32
C THR A 49 9.75 -35.84 -8.86
N ALA A 50 11.04 -35.71 -8.62
CA ALA A 50 11.57 -35.42 -7.28
C ALA A 50 11.09 -34.07 -6.74
N PHE A 51 11.06 -33.04 -7.60
CA PHE A 51 10.52 -31.71 -7.29
C PHE A 51 9.04 -31.80 -6.89
N SER A 52 8.22 -32.46 -7.70
CA SER A 52 6.78 -32.61 -7.42
C SER A 52 6.50 -33.32 -6.10
N LYS A 53 7.27 -34.38 -5.80
CA LYS A 53 7.19 -35.07 -4.49
C LYS A 53 7.61 -34.18 -3.32
N ARG A 54 8.69 -33.42 -3.47
CA ARG A 54 9.18 -32.51 -2.42
C ARG A 54 8.14 -31.45 -2.04
N TYR A 55 7.41 -30.91 -3.00
CA TYR A 55 6.42 -29.85 -2.78
C TYR A 55 4.98 -30.38 -2.70
N GLY A 56 4.79 -31.71 -2.72
CA GLY A 56 3.47 -32.36 -2.64
C GLY A 56 2.56 -32.08 -3.82
N LEU A 57 3.12 -31.74 -4.98
CA LEU A 57 2.35 -31.41 -6.19
C LEU A 57 1.82 -32.66 -6.90
N ASP A 58 2.26 -33.84 -6.49
CA ASP A 58 1.80 -35.16 -6.93
C ASP A 58 0.50 -35.59 -6.26
N GLN A 59 0.08 -34.92 -5.17
CA GLN A 59 -1.14 -35.25 -4.44
C GLN A 59 -2.40 -34.65 -5.10
N PRO A 60 -3.61 -35.21 -4.84
CA PRO A 60 -4.85 -34.60 -5.30
C PRO A 60 -5.00 -33.15 -4.78
N PRO A 61 -5.54 -32.21 -5.60
CA PRO A 61 -5.63 -30.79 -5.24
C PRO A 61 -6.32 -30.51 -3.89
N VAL A 62 -7.35 -31.29 -3.54
CA VAL A 62 -8.06 -31.16 -2.26
C VAL A 62 -7.15 -31.46 -1.08
N VAL A 63 -6.31 -32.50 -1.20
CA VAL A 63 -5.31 -32.88 -0.18
C VAL A 63 -4.26 -31.81 -0.03
N GLN A 64 -3.74 -31.30 -1.17
CA GLN A 64 -2.78 -30.20 -1.18
C GLN A 64 -3.32 -28.95 -0.49
N PHE A 65 -4.59 -28.57 -0.76
CA PHE A 65 -5.22 -27.42 -0.12
C PHE A 65 -5.39 -27.63 1.40
N GLY A 66 -5.79 -28.82 1.82
CA GLY A 66 -5.91 -29.19 3.25
C GLY A 66 -4.58 -29.06 4.00
N PHE A 67 -3.49 -29.59 3.43
CA PHE A 67 -2.15 -29.43 3.99
C PHE A 67 -1.70 -27.96 4.05
N TYR A 68 -1.93 -27.20 2.98
CA TYR A 68 -1.59 -25.79 2.95
C TYR A 68 -2.36 -24.99 4.02
N LEU A 69 -3.68 -25.20 4.12
CA LEU A 69 -4.51 -24.55 5.14
C LEU A 69 -4.05 -24.89 6.55
N GLY A 70 -3.73 -26.16 6.82
CA GLY A 70 -3.19 -26.60 8.12
C GLY A 70 -1.88 -25.91 8.49
N ARG A 71 -0.95 -25.75 7.54
CA ARG A 71 0.31 -25.01 7.73
C ARG A 71 0.08 -23.54 8.00
N VAL A 72 -0.80 -22.90 7.24
CA VAL A 72 -1.16 -21.48 7.43
C VAL A 72 -1.75 -21.24 8.82
N LEU A 73 -2.64 -22.12 9.29
CA LEU A 73 -3.20 -22.02 10.64
C LEU A 73 -2.15 -22.24 11.75
N ALA A 74 -1.08 -22.96 11.46
CA ALA A 74 0.09 -23.11 12.34
C ALA A 74 1.09 -21.94 12.22
N GLY A 75 0.83 -20.92 11.39
CA GLY A 75 1.71 -19.78 11.15
C GLY A 75 2.82 -20.01 10.12
N ASP A 76 2.80 -21.16 9.42
CA ASP A 76 3.75 -21.48 8.37
C ASP A 76 3.16 -21.18 6.99
N LEU A 77 3.66 -20.12 6.33
CA LEU A 77 3.26 -19.72 4.98
C LEU A 77 3.94 -20.53 3.87
N GLY A 78 4.78 -21.47 4.21
CA GLY A 78 5.53 -22.30 3.29
C GLY A 78 6.88 -21.72 2.89
N GLU A 79 7.50 -22.37 1.91
CA GLU A 79 8.79 -21.99 1.35
C GLU A 79 8.61 -21.50 -0.09
N SER A 80 9.45 -20.53 -0.47
CA SER A 80 9.63 -20.16 -1.87
C SER A 80 10.26 -21.33 -2.61
N MET A 81 9.58 -21.79 -3.64
CA MET A 81 10.11 -22.85 -4.51
C MET A 81 11.35 -22.38 -5.27
N ARG A 82 11.43 -21.08 -5.60
CA ARG A 82 12.54 -20.49 -6.35
C ARG A 82 13.78 -20.22 -5.49
N PHE A 83 13.58 -19.67 -4.29
CA PHE A 83 14.69 -19.23 -3.44
C PHE A 83 15.03 -20.23 -2.32
N GLY A 84 14.19 -21.23 -2.07
CA GLY A 84 14.38 -22.20 -0.97
C GLY A 84 14.39 -21.55 0.43
N ARG A 85 13.72 -20.38 0.56
CA ARG A 85 13.65 -19.61 1.80
C ARG A 85 12.19 -19.58 2.33
N PRO A 86 12.00 -19.49 3.64
CA PRO A 86 10.67 -19.30 4.21
C PRO A 86 9.98 -18.05 3.66
N VAL A 87 8.72 -18.17 3.26
CA VAL A 87 7.90 -17.06 2.76
C VAL A 87 7.73 -15.97 3.81
N THR A 88 7.66 -16.35 5.09
CA THR A 88 7.59 -15.41 6.23
C THR A 88 8.79 -14.48 6.31
N GLU A 89 10.00 -14.98 6.10
CA GLU A 89 11.23 -14.15 6.08
C GLU A 89 11.18 -13.17 4.91
N MET A 90 10.81 -13.66 3.72
CA MET A 90 10.68 -12.81 2.53
C MET A 90 9.65 -11.69 2.76
N LEU A 91 8.54 -11.99 3.41
CA LEU A 91 7.52 -11.00 3.75
C LEU A 91 8.06 -9.92 4.70
N MET A 92 8.77 -10.31 5.74
CA MET A 92 9.37 -9.36 6.70
C MET A 92 10.38 -8.42 6.04
N GLU A 93 11.05 -8.85 4.97
CA GLU A 93 11.96 -8.02 4.17
C GLU A 93 11.23 -7.10 3.17
N ARG A 94 10.11 -7.55 2.59
CA ARG A 94 9.44 -6.89 1.46
C ARG A 94 8.26 -6.02 1.87
N LEU A 95 7.50 -6.44 2.88
CA LEU A 95 6.30 -5.74 3.33
C LEU A 95 6.57 -4.31 3.84
N PRO A 96 7.66 -4.03 4.59
CA PRO A 96 7.97 -2.67 5.02
C PRO A 96 8.14 -1.70 3.86
N VAL A 97 8.72 -2.16 2.74
CA VAL A 97 8.93 -1.34 1.52
C VAL A 97 7.60 -0.88 0.95
N THR A 98 6.68 -1.81 0.76
CA THR A 98 5.35 -1.53 0.20
C THR A 98 4.51 -0.66 1.14
N ILE A 99 4.57 -0.94 2.46
CA ILE A 99 3.85 -0.14 3.46
C ILE A 99 4.39 1.29 3.50
N GLU A 100 5.71 1.48 3.52
CA GLU A 100 6.33 2.81 3.52
C GLU A 100 5.92 3.60 2.29
N LEU A 101 5.99 3.00 1.11
CA LEU A 101 5.58 3.61 -0.15
C LEU A 101 4.08 3.96 -0.13
N ALA A 102 3.21 3.05 0.31
CA ALA A 102 1.76 3.26 0.34
C ALA A 102 1.37 4.37 1.34
N LEU A 103 1.96 4.38 2.54
CA LEU A 103 1.69 5.40 3.55
C LEU A 103 2.14 6.79 3.12
N LEU A 104 3.34 6.92 2.58
CA LEU A 104 3.84 8.19 2.06
C LEU A 104 3.01 8.69 0.88
N SER A 105 2.62 7.79 -0.03
CA SER A 105 1.73 8.13 -1.15
C SER A 105 0.35 8.56 -0.68
N LEU A 106 -0.21 7.91 0.34
CA LEU A 106 -1.48 8.30 0.94
C LEU A 106 -1.40 9.67 1.62
N LEU A 107 -0.32 9.95 2.33
CA LEU A 107 -0.09 11.26 2.95
C LEU A 107 -0.06 12.38 1.89
N VAL A 108 0.70 12.18 0.82
CA VAL A 108 0.81 13.13 -0.30
C VAL A 108 -0.55 13.28 -0.99
N ALA A 109 -1.23 12.17 -1.31
CA ALA A 109 -2.55 12.18 -1.94
C ALA A 109 -3.59 12.90 -1.09
N THR A 110 -3.59 12.66 0.22
CA THR A 110 -4.52 13.30 1.16
C THR A 110 -4.24 14.79 1.28
N PHE A 111 -2.99 15.16 1.49
CA PHE A 111 -2.61 16.56 1.67
C PHE A 111 -2.96 17.40 0.43
N PHE A 112 -2.48 16.99 -0.74
CA PHE A 112 -2.75 17.73 -1.97
C PHE A 112 -4.20 17.57 -2.44
N GLY A 113 -4.78 16.38 -2.30
CA GLY A 113 -6.18 16.14 -2.69
C GLY A 113 -7.17 16.99 -1.91
N VAL A 114 -7.00 17.10 -0.57
CA VAL A 114 -7.85 17.96 0.25
C VAL A 114 -7.64 19.44 -0.13
N ILE A 115 -6.40 19.90 -0.30
CA ILE A 115 -6.13 21.29 -0.71
C ILE A 115 -6.79 21.60 -2.05
N LEU A 116 -6.56 20.77 -3.07
CA LEU A 116 -7.15 20.96 -4.40
C LEU A 116 -8.69 20.94 -4.34
N GLY A 117 -9.29 20.04 -3.56
CA GLY A 117 -10.74 19.97 -3.37
C GLY A 117 -11.33 21.22 -2.69
N VAL A 118 -10.64 21.74 -1.65
CA VAL A 118 -11.06 22.98 -0.97
C VAL A 118 -10.93 24.18 -1.87
N VAL A 119 -9.82 24.29 -2.61
CA VAL A 119 -9.59 25.36 -3.59
C VAL A 119 -10.69 25.36 -4.66
N ALA A 120 -10.98 24.20 -5.24
CA ALA A 120 -12.02 24.04 -6.25
C ALA A 120 -13.42 24.38 -5.71
N ALA A 121 -13.75 23.97 -4.49
CA ALA A 121 -15.04 24.28 -3.87
C ALA A 121 -15.18 25.77 -3.50
N HIS A 122 -14.09 26.40 -3.05
CA HIS A 122 -14.12 27.82 -2.69
C HIS A 122 -14.36 28.74 -3.89
N TRP A 123 -13.75 28.42 -5.03
CA TRP A 123 -13.93 29.16 -6.29
C TRP A 123 -14.83 28.39 -7.27
N GLN A 124 -15.92 27.83 -6.78
CA GLN A 124 -16.88 27.06 -7.57
C GLN A 124 -17.27 27.76 -8.88
N ASN A 125 -17.35 27.00 -9.98
CA ASN A 125 -17.72 27.45 -11.34
C ASN A 125 -16.79 28.53 -11.92
N SER A 126 -15.59 28.72 -11.36
CA SER A 126 -14.57 29.63 -11.91
C SER A 126 -13.52 28.87 -12.73
N PRO A 127 -12.68 29.57 -13.50
CA PRO A 127 -11.53 28.95 -14.16
C PRO A 127 -10.57 28.24 -13.20
N VAL A 128 -10.50 28.69 -11.92
CA VAL A 128 -9.70 28.07 -10.88
C VAL A 128 -10.26 26.69 -10.53
N ASP A 129 -11.59 26.57 -10.37
CA ASP A 129 -12.23 25.28 -10.13
C ASP A 129 -11.95 24.30 -11.28
N VAL A 130 -12.16 24.73 -12.52
CA VAL A 130 -11.94 23.89 -13.70
C VAL A 130 -10.48 23.46 -13.81
N SER A 131 -9.53 24.39 -13.71
CA SER A 131 -8.10 24.08 -13.82
C SER A 131 -7.62 23.17 -12.70
N THR A 132 -8.09 23.37 -11.46
CA THR A 132 -7.75 22.52 -10.31
C THR A 132 -8.27 21.11 -10.50
N MET A 133 -9.51 20.95 -10.99
CA MET A 133 -10.10 19.63 -11.25
C MET A 133 -9.46 18.95 -12.46
N VAL A 134 -9.11 19.68 -13.51
CA VAL A 134 -8.35 19.14 -14.65
C VAL A 134 -6.99 18.63 -14.18
N LEU A 135 -6.25 19.42 -13.41
CA LEU A 135 -4.95 19.02 -12.85
C LEU A 135 -5.07 17.77 -11.98
N ALA A 136 -6.06 17.72 -11.09
CA ALA A 136 -6.32 16.55 -10.27
C ALA A 136 -6.64 15.32 -11.12
N ASN A 137 -7.42 15.46 -12.19
CA ASN A 137 -7.83 14.34 -13.05
C ASN A 137 -6.74 13.85 -14.01
N LEU A 138 -5.72 14.63 -14.31
CA LEU A 138 -4.59 14.18 -15.15
C LEU A 138 -3.95 12.91 -14.61
N GLY A 139 -3.84 12.79 -13.27
CA GLY A 139 -3.28 11.60 -12.62
C GLY A 139 -4.08 10.30 -12.81
N VAL A 140 -5.38 10.41 -13.13
CA VAL A 140 -6.23 9.23 -13.43
C VAL A 140 -6.26 8.94 -14.93
N SER A 141 -6.10 9.98 -15.76
CA SER A 141 -6.20 9.86 -17.21
C SER A 141 -4.98 9.23 -17.85
N VAL A 142 -3.80 9.39 -17.22
CA VAL A 142 -2.54 8.80 -17.68
C VAL A 142 -2.29 7.49 -16.96
N PRO A 143 -2.04 6.37 -17.65
CA PRO A 143 -1.67 5.13 -17.00
C PRO A 143 -0.45 5.31 -16.08
N ILE A 144 -0.51 4.77 -14.86
CA ILE A 144 0.50 4.98 -13.81
C ILE A 144 1.93 4.61 -14.27
N PHE A 145 2.05 3.59 -15.12
CA PHE A 145 3.35 3.16 -15.64
C PHE A 145 3.93 4.19 -16.64
N VAL A 146 3.09 4.81 -17.47
CA VAL A 146 3.51 5.88 -18.39
C VAL A 146 3.98 7.08 -17.59
N LEU A 147 3.18 7.50 -16.59
CA LEU A 147 3.53 8.60 -15.71
C LEU A 147 4.86 8.33 -14.98
N GLY A 148 5.07 7.10 -14.48
CA GLY A 148 6.29 6.70 -13.81
C GLY A 148 7.52 6.76 -14.71
N LEU A 149 7.42 6.26 -15.94
CA LEU A 149 8.52 6.30 -16.92
C LEU A 149 8.82 7.75 -17.35
N LEU A 150 7.79 8.57 -17.61
CA LEU A 150 7.97 9.98 -17.96
C LEU A 150 8.60 10.77 -16.80
N ALA A 151 8.19 10.54 -15.56
CA ALA A 151 8.77 11.17 -14.39
C ALA A 151 10.25 10.74 -14.21
N ALA A 152 10.56 9.46 -14.33
CA ALA A 152 11.94 8.97 -14.27
C ALA A 152 12.80 9.59 -15.38
N TYR A 153 12.30 9.66 -16.62
CA TYR A 153 13.00 10.30 -17.74
C TYR A 153 13.25 11.79 -17.49
N LEU A 154 12.22 12.52 -17.05
CA LEU A 154 12.32 13.96 -16.79
C LEU A 154 13.39 14.25 -15.70
N PHE A 155 13.28 13.60 -14.54
CA PHE A 155 14.09 13.94 -13.38
C PHE A 155 15.48 13.30 -13.39
N ALA A 156 15.64 12.11 -13.97
CA ALA A 156 16.92 11.41 -13.99
C ALA A 156 17.74 11.63 -15.27
N VAL A 157 17.11 12.03 -16.38
CA VAL A 157 17.79 12.23 -17.67
C VAL A 157 17.84 13.70 -18.04
N LEU A 158 16.65 14.34 -18.23
CA LEU A 158 16.62 15.73 -18.68
C LEU A 158 17.11 16.72 -17.62
N LEU A 159 16.79 16.48 -16.36
CA LEU A 159 17.20 17.33 -15.22
C LEU A 159 18.46 16.83 -14.51
N LYS A 160 19.22 15.89 -15.09
CA LYS A 160 20.37 15.22 -14.48
C LYS A 160 21.40 16.22 -13.90
N GLU A 161 21.68 17.30 -14.60
CA GLU A 161 22.68 18.31 -14.19
C GLU A 161 22.08 19.45 -13.38
N SER A 162 20.79 19.37 -13.04
CA SER A 162 20.09 20.39 -12.27
C SER A 162 20.00 20.01 -10.77
N PRO A 163 19.73 20.99 -9.89
CA PRO A 163 19.44 20.71 -8.48
C PRO A 163 18.19 19.82 -8.26
N PHE A 164 17.36 19.68 -9.28
CA PHE A 164 16.13 18.89 -9.26
C PHE A 164 16.32 17.43 -9.69
N SER A 165 17.56 17.02 -9.98
CA SER A 165 17.86 15.62 -10.31
C SER A 165 17.46 14.68 -9.18
N LEU A 166 16.68 13.63 -9.52
CA LEU A 166 16.23 12.61 -8.58
C LEU A 166 16.65 11.22 -9.07
N PRO A 167 16.98 10.29 -8.15
CA PRO A 167 17.32 8.92 -8.52
C PRO A 167 16.14 8.23 -9.23
N PRO A 168 16.39 7.54 -10.37
CA PRO A 168 15.34 6.88 -11.13
C PRO A 168 14.92 5.55 -10.54
N SER A 169 15.73 4.95 -9.66
CA SER A 169 15.48 3.61 -9.12
C SER A 169 16.27 3.36 -7.83
N GLY A 170 15.86 2.29 -7.13
CA GLY A 170 16.47 1.88 -5.87
C GLY A 170 15.88 2.58 -4.66
N ARG A 171 16.39 2.22 -3.48
CA ARG A 171 15.91 2.74 -2.19
C ARG A 171 16.90 3.66 -1.51
N LEU A 172 18.19 3.52 -1.82
CA LEU A 172 19.30 4.27 -1.25
C LEU A 172 20.43 4.39 -2.26
N THR A 173 21.24 5.43 -2.11
CA THR A 173 22.51 5.57 -2.83
C THR A 173 23.51 4.52 -2.35
N ALA A 174 24.29 3.97 -3.26
CA ALA A 174 25.32 2.99 -2.94
C ALA A 174 26.29 3.54 -1.88
N GLY A 175 26.52 2.74 -0.82
CA GLY A 175 27.39 3.12 0.31
C GLY A 175 26.67 3.73 1.52
N VAL A 176 25.41 4.13 1.40
CA VAL A 176 24.61 4.54 2.56
C VAL A 176 24.28 3.33 3.43
N ARG A 177 24.70 3.35 4.68
CA ARG A 177 24.45 2.27 5.64
C ARG A 177 23.24 2.57 6.50
N VAL A 178 22.35 1.60 6.61
CA VAL A 178 21.19 1.65 7.50
C VAL A 178 21.55 0.95 8.81
N GLN A 179 21.46 1.67 9.92
CA GLN A 179 21.59 1.07 11.24
C GLN A 179 20.19 0.66 11.73
N PRO A 180 20.03 -0.58 12.25
CA PRO A 180 18.76 -0.98 12.86
C PRO A 180 18.38 -0.07 14.04
N ILE A 181 17.10 0.25 14.18
CA ILE A 181 16.59 1.10 15.27
C ILE A 181 17.04 0.57 16.64
N ALA A 182 16.96 -0.77 16.83
CA ALA A 182 17.38 -1.39 18.06
C ALA A 182 18.86 -1.18 18.38
N ALA A 183 19.76 -1.12 17.38
CA ALA A 183 21.17 -0.87 17.58
C ALA A 183 21.43 0.59 18.01
N VAL A 184 20.73 1.56 17.40
CA VAL A 184 20.87 2.99 17.75
C VAL A 184 20.31 3.28 19.14
N TRP A 185 19.25 2.59 19.56
CA TRP A 185 18.63 2.78 20.86
C TRP A 185 19.28 1.95 21.98
N GLY A 186 20.36 1.21 21.70
CA GLY A 186 21.05 0.36 22.70
C GLY A 186 20.26 -0.88 23.12
N LEU A 187 19.27 -1.30 22.30
CA LEU A 187 18.35 -2.41 22.59
C LEU A 187 18.80 -3.71 21.89
N ASN A 188 20.10 -3.95 21.77
CA ASN A 188 20.64 -5.11 21.05
C ASN A 188 20.32 -6.46 21.72
N GLU A 189 20.15 -6.47 23.05
CA GLU A 189 19.87 -7.68 23.82
C GLU A 189 18.37 -8.06 23.82
N LEU A 190 17.51 -7.19 23.28
CA LEU A 190 16.09 -7.52 23.13
C LEU A 190 15.91 -8.72 22.19
N GLY A 191 15.21 -9.73 22.69
CA GLY A 191 14.79 -10.90 21.92
C GLY A 191 13.28 -10.92 21.65
N GLY A 192 12.82 -11.96 20.93
CA GLY A 192 11.41 -12.22 20.74
C GLY A 192 10.67 -11.25 19.81
N PRO A 193 9.33 -11.15 19.93
CA PRO A 193 8.49 -10.40 18.97
C PRO A 193 8.81 -8.91 18.88
N LEU A 194 9.26 -8.30 19.99
CA LEU A 194 9.59 -6.87 20.02
C LEU A 194 10.81 -6.56 19.15
N ARG A 195 11.81 -7.43 19.16
CA ARG A 195 12.96 -7.31 18.27
C ARG A 195 12.54 -7.39 16.80
N GLY A 196 11.70 -8.38 16.46
CA GLY A 196 11.18 -8.53 15.11
C GLY A 196 10.40 -7.28 14.63
N LEU A 197 9.64 -6.65 15.52
CA LEU A 197 8.92 -5.41 15.22
C LEU A 197 9.89 -4.24 14.95
N LEU A 198 10.94 -4.06 15.76
CA LEU A 198 11.94 -3.04 15.55
C LEU A 198 12.74 -3.27 14.25
N ASP A 199 13.06 -4.51 13.93
CA ASP A 199 13.75 -4.88 12.69
C ASP A 199 12.84 -4.63 11.48
N PHE A 200 11.53 -4.90 11.58
CA PHE A 200 10.52 -4.57 10.57
C PHE A 200 10.48 -3.05 10.29
N PHE A 201 10.37 -2.22 11.32
CA PHE A 201 10.37 -0.76 11.16
C PHE A 201 11.73 -0.23 10.69
N SER A 202 12.83 -0.92 10.99
CA SER A 202 14.16 -0.57 10.50
C SER A 202 14.29 -0.69 8.98
N GLN A 203 13.45 -1.52 8.34
CA GLN A 203 13.38 -1.64 6.88
C GLN A 203 12.59 -0.50 6.20
N MET A 204 11.84 0.30 6.93
CA MET A 204 11.22 1.55 6.48
C MET A 204 12.25 2.68 6.63
N TYR A 205 12.97 3.02 5.56
CA TYR A 205 14.18 3.83 5.68
C TYR A 205 13.92 5.29 6.05
N VAL A 206 12.84 5.89 5.59
CA VAL A 206 12.45 7.24 6.02
C VAL A 206 12.03 7.22 7.48
N LEU A 207 11.20 6.26 7.88
CA LEU A 207 10.78 6.08 9.27
C LEU A 207 11.97 5.77 10.19
N ASN A 208 12.85 4.87 9.76
CA ASN A 208 14.08 4.56 10.50
C ASN A 208 14.92 5.82 10.69
N GLY A 209 15.16 6.60 9.63
CA GLY A 209 15.90 7.85 9.71
C GLY A 209 15.28 8.85 10.70
N LEU A 210 13.94 8.96 10.73
CA LEU A 210 13.21 9.80 11.68
C LEU A 210 13.39 9.31 13.13
N LEU A 211 13.23 8.02 13.38
CA LEU A 211 13.34 7.42 14.71
C LEU A 211 14.79 7.39 15.26
N THR A 212 15.78 7.34 14.36
CA THR A 212 17.21 7.36 14.71
C THR A 212 17.84 8.75 14.60
N LEU A 213 17.05 9.78 14.21
CA LEU A 213 17.50 11.15 13.94
C LEU A 213 18.65 11.23 12.93
N ASN A 214 18.70 10.30 12.00
CA ASN A 214 19.72 10.23 10.96
C ASN A 214 19.30 11.04 9.72
N SER A 215 19.68 12.31 9.68
CA SER A 215 19.34 13.25 8.60
C SER A 215 19.85 12.79 7.23
N LYS A 216 21.02 12.15 7.16
CA LYS A 216 21.57 11.63 5.91
C LYS A 216 20.69 10.53 5.33
N LEU A 217 20.23 9.62 6.18
CA LEU A 217 19.31 8.54 5.76
C LEU A 217 17.95 9.10 5.32
N ILE A 218 17.39 10.09 6.06
CA ILE A 218 16.12 10.73 5.70
C ILE A 218 16.20 11.37 4.32
N VAL A 219 17.24 12.17 4.08
CA VAL A 219 17.41 12.89 2.81
C VAL A 219 17.63 11.92 1.65
N ASP A 220 18.50 10.92 1.83
CA ASP A 220 18.81 9.96 0.76
C ASP A 220 17.61 9.07 0.42
N ALA A 221 17.02 8.43 1.42
CA ALA A 221 15.81 7.61 1.22
C ALA A 221 14.63 8.43 0.68
N GLY A 222 14.45 9.65 1.20
CA GLY A 222 13.44 10.59 0.71
C GLY A 222 13.60 10.90 -0.77
N ARG A 223 14.81 11.23 -1.23
CA ARG A 223 15.09 11.50 -2.66
C ARG A 223 14.73 10.31 -3.57
N HIS A 224 14.98 9.08 -3.13
CA HIS A 224 14.62 7.87 -3.88
C HIS A 224 13.11 7.60 -3.88
N LEU A 225 12.38 8.05 -2.84
CA LEU A 225 10.94 7.82 -2.72
C LEU A 225 10.09 8.95 -3.32
N ILE A 226 10.63 10.16 -3.61
CA ILE A 226 9.85 11.27 -4.18
C ILE A 226 9.10 10.87 -5.44
N LEU A 227 9.79 10.33 -6.45
CA LEU A 227 9.17 9.97 -7.72
C LEU A 227 8.13 8.84 -7.57
N PRO A 228 8.46 7.68 -6.94
CA PRO A 228 7.48 6.63 -6.70
C PRO A 228 6.24 7.12 -5.94
N VAL A 229 6.45 7.91 -4.87
CA VAL A 229 5.37 8.44 -4.04
C VAL A 229 4.47 9.39 -4.82
N LEU A 230 5.05 10.34 -5.57
CA LEU A 230 4.27 11.28 -6.40
C LEU A 230 3.44 10.53 -7.45
N VAL A 231 4.06 9.60 -8.17
CA VAL A 231 3.38 8.82 -9.21
C VAL A 231 2.26 7.97 -8.62
N LEU A 232 2.51 7.24 -7.55
CA LEU A 232 1.51 6.38 -6.92
C LEU A 232 0.37 7.18 -6.28
N SER A 233 0.65 8.38 -5.77
CA SER A 233 -0.35 9.25 -5.12
C SER A 233 -1.38 9.84 -6.08
N THR A 234 -1.08 9.98 -7.38
CA THR A 234 -1.90 10.74 -8.34
C THR A 234 -3.34 10.25 -8.44
N VAL A 235 -3.57 8.94 -8.50
CA VAL A 235 -4.91 8.35 -8.60
C VAL A 235 -5.74 8.65 -7.35
N SER A 236 -5.19 8.35 -6.17
CA SER A 236 -5.87 8.60 -4.90
C SER A 236 -6.09 10.09 -4.65
N MET A 237 -5.13 10.95 -5.02
CA MET A 237 -5.24 12.41 -4.93
C MET A 237 -6.43 12.93 -5.73
N SER A 238 -6.64 12.44 -6.94
CA SER A 238 -7.77 12.83 -7.79
C SER A 238 -9.12 12.47 -7.15
N VAL A 239 -9.23 11.24 -6.62
CA VAL A 239 -10.47 10.78 -5.98
C VAL A 239 -10.76 11.60 -4.71
N ILE A 240 -9.73 11.83 -3.88
CA ILE A 240 -9.82 12.63 -2.65
C ILE A 240 -10.20 14.09 -2.98
N ALA A 241 -9.61 14.69 -4.02
CA ALA A 241 -9.91 16.06 -4.43
C ALA A 241 -11.38 16.21 -4.86
N ARG A 242 -11.87 15.31 -5.70
CA ARG A 242 -13.29 15.32 -6.14
C ARG A 242 -14.24 15.12 -4.98
N MET A 243 -13.96 14.16 -4.08
CA MET A 243 -14.81 13.91 -2.91
C MET A 243 -14.81 15.12 -1.97
N THR A 244 -13.64 15.71 -1.71
CA THR A 244 -13.53 16.92 -0.87
C THR A 244 -14.33 18.08 -1.46
N ARG A 245 -14.20 18.33 -2.77
CA ARG A 245 -14.96 19.37 -3.47
C ARG A 245 -16.47 19.13 -3.36
N SER A 246 -16.93 17.93 -3.70
CA SER A 246 -18.35 17.58 -3.70
C SER A 246 -18.96 17.70 -2.30
N SER A 247 -18.33 17.09 -1.29
CA SER A 247 -18.80 17.12 0.08
C SER A 247 -18.79 18.53 0.68
N LEU A 248 -17.78 19.33 0.33
CA LEU A 248 -17.71 20.72 0.83
C LEU A 248 -18.82 21.57 0.22
N LEU A 249 -19.10 21.46 -1.07
CA LEU A 249 -20.19 22.15 -1.73
C LEU A 249 -21.56 21.75 -1.18
N GLU A 250 -21.79 20.47 -0.91
CA GLU A 250 -23.01 19.98 -0.30
C GLU A 250 -23.23 20.62 1.08
N VAL A 251 -22.22 20.56 1.93
CA VAL A 251 -22.26 21.14 3.29
C VAL A 251 -22.45 22.64 3.28
N MET A 252 -21.80 23.36 2.35
CA MET A 252 -21.90 24.83 2.24
C MET A 252 -23.30 25.33 1.88
N ASN A 253 -24.18 24.48 1.36
CA ASN A 253 -25.57 24.79 1.04
C ASN A 253 -26.56 24.54 2.19
N LEU A 254 -26.12 23.98 3.32
CA LEU A 254 -26.99 23.68 4.47
C LEU A 254 -27.38 24.98 5.25
N ASP A 255 -28.55 24.97 5.87
CA ASP A 255 -29.12 26.15 6.55
C ASP A 255 -28.26 26.70 7.68
N TYR A 256 -27.54 25.85 8.41
CA TYR A 256 -26.64 26.31 9.46
C TYR A 256 -25.45 27.12 8.92
N MET A 257 -25.06 26.91 7.67
CA MET A 257 -24.03 27.71 7.00
C MET A 257 -24.56 29.09 6.62
N ARG A 258 -25.84 29.17 6.19
CA ARG A 258 -26.53 30.47 5.98
C ARG A 258 -26.62 31.25 7.27
N THR A 259 -26.97 30.58 8.39
CA THR A 259 -27.00 31.19 9.71
C THR A 259 -25.62 31.69 10.14
N ALA A 260 -24.54 30.94 9.87
CA ALA A 260 -23.18 31.38 10.17
C ALA A 260 -22.78 32.65 9.42
N ARG A 261 -23.15 32.74 8.13
CA ARG A 261 -22.94 33.96 7.31
C ARG A 261 -23.78 35.13 7.83
N ALA A 262 -25.05 34.91 8.19
CA ALA A 262 -25.92 35.95 8.75
C ALA A 262 -25.37 36.52 10.08
N LYS A 263 -24.64 35.71 10.84
CA LYS A 263 -23.91 36.15 12.06
C LYS A 263 -22.61 36.89 11.77
N GLY A 264 -22.28 37.19 10.52
CA GLY A 264 -21.09 37.97 10.14
C GLY A 264 -19.76 37.18 10.24
N LEU A 265 -19.77 35.84 10.28
CA LEU A 265 -18.54 35.09 10.32
C LEU A 265 -17.80 35.18 8.98
N ASN A 266 -16.47 35.32 9.06
CA ASN A 266 -15.61 35.34 7.89
C ASN A 266 -15.66 33.96 7.14
N GLU A 267 -15.73 33.97 5.80
CA GLU A 267 -15.77 32.76 4.94
C GLU A 267 -14.66 31.75 5.29
N ARG A 268 -13.47 32.21 5.59
CA ARG A 268 -12.37 31.32 6.01
C ARG A 268 -12.72 30.52 7.28
N ARG A 269 -13.36 31.18 8.27
CA ARG A 269 -13.82 30.51 9.51
C ARG A 269 -14.99 29.57 9.22
N ILE A 270 -15.89 29.97 8.32
CA ILE A 270 -17.02 29.14 7.88
C ILE A 270 -16.49 27.85 7.23
N ILE A 271 -15.56 27.95 6.28
CA ILE A 271 -15.00 26.79 5.59
C ILE A 271 -14.25 25.86 6.56
N PHE A 272 -13.20 26.37 7.23
CA PHE A 272 -12.30 25.52 7.99
C PHE A 272 -12.87 25.03 9.34
N ARG A 273 -13.74 25.77 10.00
CA ARG A 273 -14.26 25.40 11.32
C ARG A 273 -15.66 24.78 11.29
N HIS A 274 -16.51 25.18 10.34
CA HIS A 274 -17.90 24.72 10.29
C HIS A 274 -18.14 23.72 9.15
N ALA A 275 -17.69 24.00 7.92
CA ALA A 275 -17.94 23.14 6.78
C ALA A 275 -17.05 21.91 6.76
N MET A 276 -15.73 22.08 6.87
CA MET A 276 -14.75 21.00 6.79
C MET A 276 -15.02 19.87 7.79
N ARG A 277 -15.45 20.18 9.00
CA ARG A 277 -15.73 19.16 10.00
C ARG A 277 -16.76 18.12 9.55
N ASN A 278 -17.77 18.56 8.82
CA ASN A 278 -18.83 17.67 8.30
C ASN A 278 -18.47 17.13 6.91
N ALA A 279 -17.81 17.94 6.08
CA ALA A 279 -17.39 17.54 4.74
C ALA A 279 -16.29 16.47 4.76
N LEU A 280 -15.47 16.40 5.81
CA LEU A 280 -14.40 15.40 5.92
C LEU A 280 -14.90 13.97 6.18
N LEU A 281 -16.13 13.77 6.68
CA LEU A 281 -16.62 12.40 6.96
C LEU A 281 -16.57 11.48 5.71
N PRO A 282 -17.18 11.85 4.56
CA PRO A 282 -17.05 11.04 3.35
C PRO A 282 -15.61 10.98 2.81
N VAL A 283 -14.82 12.05 3.02
CA VAL A 283 -13.43 12.11 2.55
C VAL A 283 -12.55 11.09 3.29
N ILE A 284 -12.72 10.94 4.59
CA ILE A 284 -11.99 9.94 5.39
C ILE A 284 -12.30 8.52 4.92
N THR A 285 -13.54 8.26 4.50
CA THR A 285 -13.91 7.00 3.85
C THR A 285 -13.04 6.71 2.64
N VAL A 286 -12.96 7.69 1.76
CA VAL A 286 -12.20 7.59 0.51
C VAL A 286 -10.71 7.42 0.81
N ILE A 287 -10.17 8.15 1.79
CA ILE A 287 -8.77 8.02 2.23
C ILE A 287 -8.50 6.58 2.69
N GLY A 288 -9.37 6.02 3.53
CA GLY A 288 -9.20 4.65 4.01
C GLY A 288 -9.26 3.59 2.91
N LEU A 289 -10.26 3.69 2.01
CA LEU A 289 -10.36 2.80 0.86
C LEU A 289 -9.16 2.95 -0.10
N SER A 290 -8.62 4.17 -0.23
CA SER A 290 -7.45 4.43 -1.05
C SER A 290 -6.21 3.69 -0.57
N LEU A 291 -6.04 3.49 0.75
CA LEU A 291 -4.89 2.75 1.28
C LEU A 291 -4.88 1.30 0.77
N GLY A 292 -6.04 0.63 0.73
CA GLY A 292 -6.15 -0.71 0.15
C GLY A 292 -5.78 -0.74 -1.34
N GLY A 293 -6.25 0.25 -2.10
CA GLY A 293 -5.89 0.44 -3.52
C GLY A 293 -4.39 0.69 -3.73
N LEU A 294 -3.75 1.50 -2.88
CA LEU A 294 -2.32 1.79 -2.94
C LEU A 294 -1.46 0.55 -2.68
N LEU A 295 -1.85 -0.29 -1.74
CA LEU A 295 -1.17 -1.56 -1.47
C LEU A 295 -1.25 -2.53 -2.66
N SER A 296 -2.40 -2.56 -3.36
CA SER A 296 -2.58 -3.37 -4.58
C SER A 296 -1.91 -2.75 -5.81
N GLY A 297 -1.92 -1.42 -5.93
CA GLY A 297 -1.39 -0.68 -7.08
C GLY A 297 0.12 -0.48 -7.08
N ALA A 298 0.80 -0.83 -5.99
CA ALA A 298 2.24 -0.64 -5.87
C ALA A 298 3.08 -1.49 -6.83
N VAL A 299 2.54 -2.59 -7.39
CA VAL A 299 3.26 -3.55 -8.25
C VAL A 299 4.01 -2.87 -9.40
N LEU A 300 3.30 -2.06 -10.20
CA LEU A 300 3.90 -1.37 -11.34
C LEU A 300 4.90 -0.29 -10.90
N THR A 301 4.56 0.47 -9.87
CA THR A 301 5.43 1.52 -9.32
C THR A 301 6.72 0.91 -8.75
N GLU A 302 6.60 -0.15 -7.96
CA GLU A 302 7.76 -0.86 -7.42
C GLU A 302 8.65 -1.43 -8.53
N THR A 303 8.05 -1.96 -9.59
CA THR A 303 8.79 -2.54 -10.73
C THR A 303 9.55 -1.45 -11.49
N ILE A 304 8.91 -0.33 -11.81
CA ILE A 304 9.50 0.77 -12.59
C ILE A 304 10.64 1.43 -11.81
N PHE A 305 10.43 1.72 -10.53
CA PHE A 305 11.42 2.38 -9.70
C PHE A 305 12.39 1.42 -8.99
N GLY A 306 12.38 0.13 -9.35
CA GLY A 306 13.31 -0.84 -8.80
C GLY A 306 13.20 -1.06 -7.29
N LEU A 307 12.03 -0.80 -6.71
CA LEU A 307 11.75 -1.05 -5.30
C LEU A 307 11.45 -2.54 -5.11
N THR A 308 12.12 -3.18 -4.15
CA THR A 308 11.97 -4.62 -3.90
C THR A 308 10.90 -4.87 -2.83
N GLY A 309 9.67 -4.41 -3.10
CA GLY A 309 8.53 -4.62 -2.23
C GLY A 309 7.75 -5.90 -2.55
N VAL A 310 6.56 -5.98 -1.95
CA VAL A 310 5.63 -7.11 -2.10
C VAL A 310 5.11 -7.22 -3.52
N GLY A 311 4.74 -6.08 -4.14
CA GLY A 311 4.17 -6.05 -5.48
C GLY A 311 5.12 -6.59 -6.54
N ARG A 312 6.37 -6.11 -6.56
CA ARG A 312 7.40 -6.62 -7.48
C ARG A 312 7.70 -8.09 -7.22
N THR A 313 7.83 -8.49 -5.94
CA THR A 313 8.09 -9.89 -5.59
C THR A 313 6.94 -10.81 -6.06
N MET A 314 5.68 -10.35 -5.95
CA MET A 314 4.52 -11.07 -6.48
C MET A 314 4.57 -11.20 -8.01
N PHE A 315 4.93 -10.13 -8.73
CA PHE A 315 5.09 -10.19 -10.18
C PHE A 315 6.16 -11.22 -10.60
N ASP A 316 7.31 -11.20 -9.94
CA ASP A 316 8.39 -12.15 -10.17
C ASP A 316 7.97 -13.60 -9.83
N ALA A 317 7.19 -13.78 -8.73
CA ALA A 317 6.68 -15.07 -8.30
C ALA A 317 5.64 -15.64 -9.29
N ILE A 318 4.74 -14.81 -9.82
CA ILE A 318 3.76 -15.22 -10.84
C ILE A 318 4.49 -15.67 -12.11
N SER A 319 5.48 -14.90 -12.55
CA SER A 319 6.26 -15.20 -13.74
C SER A 319 7.07 -16.50 -13.61
N SER A 320 7.58 -16.79 -12.41
CA SER A 320 8.34 -18.01 -12.09
C SER A 320 7.49 -19.14 -11.50
N ARG A 321 6.18 -18.96 -11.34
CA ARG A 321 5.24 -19.94 -10.74
C ARG A 321 5.64 -20.39 -9.33
N ASP A 322 6.12 -19.47 -8.54
CA ASP A 322 6.44 -19.71 -7.14
C ASP A 322 5.16 -19.70 -6.29
N TYR A 323 4.50 -20.87 -6.22
CA TYR A 323 3.20 -21.00 -5.54
C TYR A 323 3.26 -20.62 -4.06
N GLY A 324 4.37 -20.94 -3.37
CA GLY A 324 4.54 -20.58 -1.97
C GLY A 324 4.49 -19.07 -1.75
N VAL A 325 5.24 -18.32 -2.56
CA VAL A 325 5.26 -16.85 -2.50
C VAL A 325 3.90 -16.28 -2.90
N ILE A 326 3.32 -16.73 -4.02
CA ILE A 326 2.01 -16.20 -4.48
C ILE A 326 0.96 -16.37 -3.40
N GLN A 327 0.83 -17.56 -2.81
CA GLN A 327 -0.20 -17.85 -1.80
C GLN A 327 0.03 -17.10 -0.50
N GLY A 328 1.27 -17.13 0.03
CA GLY A 328 1.60 -16.48 1.29
C GLY A 328 1.51 -14.96 1.22
N PHE A 329 2.00 -14.35 0.14
CA PHE A 329 1.93 -12.90 -0.05
C PHE A 329 0.49 -12.43 -0.28
N THR A 330 -0.31 -13.14 -1.08
CA THR A 330 -1.73 -12.82 -1.29
C THR A 330 -2.50 -12.87 0.02
N LEU A 331 -2.26 -13.88 0.87
CA LEU A 331 -2.90 -13.97 2.18
C LEU A 331 -2.57 -12.77 3.06
N VAL A 332 -1.30 -12.38 3.13
CA VAL A 332 -0.86 -11.25 3.98
C VAL A 332 -1.38 -9.92 3.45
N ILE A 333 -1.41 -9.72 2.12
CA ILE A 333 -2.04 -8.54 1.51
C ILE A 333 -3.54 -8.51 1.87
N ALA A 334 -4.25 -9.62 1.73
CA ALA A 334 -5.66 -9.73 2.06
C ALA A 334 -5.92 -9.46 3.55
N PHE A 335 -5.10 -10.02 4.44
CA PHE A 335 -5.15 -9.75 5.86
C PHE A 335 -4.90 -8.28 6.18
N THR A 336 -3.87 -7.67 5.57
CA THR A 336 -3.57 -6.25 5.73
C THR A 336 -4.75 -5.38 5.27
N TYR A 337 -5.39 -5.72 4.15
CA TYR A 337 -6.58 -5.04 3.65
C TYR A 337 -7.76 -5.11 4.63
N VAL A 338 -7.99 -6.29 5.22
CA VAL A 338 -9.02 -6.47 6.27
C VAL A 338 -8.75 -5.61 7.49
N VAL A 339 -7.48 -5.58 7.96
CA VAL A 339 -7.07 -4.76 9.11
C VAL A 339 -7.26 -3.28 8.81
N VAL A 340 -6.86 -2.82 7.62
CA VAL A 340 -7.05 -1.42 7.20
C VAL A 340 -8.52 -1.05 7.17
N ASN A 341 -9.39 -1.88 6.57
CA ASN A 341 -10.83 -1.64 6.55
C ASN A 341 -11.41 -1.57 7.97
N LEU A 342 -10.99 -2.46 8.86
CA LEU A 342 -11.41 -2.42 10.26
C LEU A 342 -10.99 -1.10 10.96
N LEU A 343 -9.77 -0.62 10.70
CA LEU A 343 -9.30 0.67 11.24
C LEU A 343 -10.11 1.84 10.70
N VAL A 344 -10.49 1.81 9.42
CA VAL A 344 -11.38 2.81 8.81
C VAL A 344 -12.75 2.77 9.46
N ASP A 345 -13.36 1.60 9.64
CA ASP A 345 -14.65 1.44 10.32
C ASP A 345 -14.62 1.97 11.77
N ILE A 346 -13.53 1.72 12.50
CA ILE A 346 -13.33 2.26 13.86
C ILE A 346 -13.20 3.79 13.81
N SER A 347 -12.50 4.33 12.82
CA SER A 347 -12.35 5.78 12.65
C SER A 347 -13.69 6.48 12.46
N TYR A 348 -14.65 5.85 11.75
CA TYR A 348 -16.02 6.37 11.66
C TYR A 348 -16.71 6.48 13.02
N ALA A 349 -16.61 5.44 13.82
CA ALA A 349 -17.25 5.42 15.13
C ALA A 349 -16.71 6.51 16.07
N ILE A 350 -15.44 6.90 15.90
CA ILE A 350 -14.80 7.97 16.69
C ILE A 350 -15.21 9.35 16.15
N LEU A 351 -15.33 9.51 14.84
CA LEU A 351 -15.58 10.79 14.19
C LEU A 351 -17.07 11.17 14.15
N ASP A 352 -17.95 10.19 14.01
CA ASP A 352 -19.40 10.41 14.05
C ASP A 352 -20.05 9.65 15.23
N PRO A 353 -20.27 10.33 16.39
CA PRO A 353 -20.89 9.71 17.55
C PRO A 353 -22.37 9.30 17.32
N ARG A 354 -22.96 9.64 16.16
CA ARG A 354 -24.30 9.20 15.77
C ARG A 354 -24.31 7.76 15.25
N ILE A 355 -23.17 7.26 14.77
CA ILE A 355 -23.01 5.87 14.37
C ILE A 355 -22.88 5.03 15.65
N ARG A 356 -24.02 4.54 16.16
CA ARG A 356 -24.01 3.52 17.21
C ARG A 356 -23.55 2.23 16.55
N LEU A 357 -22.34 1.81 16.85
CA LEU A 357 -21.86 0.47 16.57
C LEU A 357 -22.67 -0.50 17.45
N GLY A 358 -23.81 -0.96 16.88
CA GLY A 358 -24.72 -1.91 17.53
C GLY A 358 -24.10 -3.30 17.72
#